data_0f8de5ace61ab8bd4b4c0a8ac0074e7d
#
_entry.id   0f8de5ace61ab8bd4b4c0a8ac0074e7d
#
_cell.length_a   1.000
_cell.length_b   1.000
_cell.length_c   1.000
_cell.angle_alpha   90.00
_cell.angle_beta   90.00
_cell.angle_gamma   90.00
#
_symmetry.space_group_name_H-M   'P 1'
#
loop_
_entity.id
_entity.type
_entity.pdbx_description
1 polymer ?
#
loop_
_entity_poly.entity_id
_entity_poly.type
_entity_poly.pdbx_seq_one_letter_code
_entity_poly.pdbx_strand_id
1 'polypeptide(L)'
;MCEVYRRLAELEKDPHRRQTLMRIMHDEKRHCAILESRTGREMAPDPKRVFWYVGIMRVLGPAFVVRQMESCEKGTEAGYSLYAEGEEFIQIASEEKRHGEELTNLAGAMRLSYMSSVILGLNDALVEFTGALAGFTLAPVSYTH
;
A
#
# COMPACT_ATOMS: atom_id res chain seq x y z
N MET A 1 0.85 -7.55 11.68
CA MET A 1 0.63 -6.85 10.38
C MET A 1 -0.80 -7.00 9.82
N CYS A 2 -1.56 -8.02 10.16
CA CYS A 2 -2.92 -8.30 9.64
C CYS A 2 -3.87 -7.09 9.58
N GLU A 3 -3.94 -6.27 10.64
CA GLU A 3 -4.83 -5.10 10.69
C GLU A 3 -4.45 -4.02 9.67
N VAL A 4 -3.17 -3.84 9.38
CA VAL A 4 -2.69 -2.87 8.38
C VAL A 4 -3.09 -3.33 6.98
N TYR A 5 -2.91 -4.62 6.66
CA TYR A 5 -3.34 -5.20 5.37
C TYR A 5 -4.85 -5.10 5.18
N ARG A 6 -5.64 -5.32 6.25
CA ARG A 6 -7.09 -5.16 6.22
C ARG A 6 -7.47 -3.74 5.83
N ARG A 7 -6.86 -2.72 6.46
CA ARG A 7 -7.11 -1.31 6.17
C ARG A 7 -6.70 -0.92 4.75
N LEU A 8 -5.56 -1.44 4.28
CA LEU A 8 -5.13 -1.24 2.89
C LEU A 8 -6.14 -1.81 1.91
N ALA A 9 -6.61 -3.04 2.15
CA ALA A 9 -7.60 -3.70 1.29
C ALA A 9 -8.95 -2.96 1.27
N GLU A 10 -9.38 -2.36 2.37
CA GLU A 10 -10.61 -1.55 2.44
C GLU A 10 -10.52 -0.28 1.60
N LEU A 11 -9.34 0.32 1.49
CA LEU A 11 -9.10 1.55 0.74
C LEU A 11 -8.77 1.30 -0.74
N GLU A 12 -8.37 0.08 -1.10
CA GLU A 12 -8.03 -0.27 -2.46
C GLU A 12 -9.28 -0.41 -3.34
N LYS A 13 -9.29 0.32 -4.44
CA LYS A 13 -10.41 0.34 -5.40
C LYS A 13 -10.32 -0.76 -6.46
N ASP A 14 -9.09 -1.14 -6.82
CA ASP A 14 -8.86 -2.20 -7.79
C ASP A 14 -9.15 -3.57 -7.17
N PRO A 15 -10.07 -4.37 -7.73
CA PRO A 15 -10.49 -5.62 -7.13
C PRO A 15 -9.37 -6.66 -7.06
N HIS A 16 -8.47 -6.68 -8.04
CA HIS A 16 -7.36 -7.63 -8.07
C HIS A 16 -6.31 -7.30 -6.98
N ARG A 17 -5.95 -6.02 -6.84
CA ARG A 17 -5.04 -5.57 -5.80
C ARG A 17 -5.65 -5.77 -4.41
N ARG A 18 -6.94 -5.49 -4.26
CA ARG A 18 -7.67 -5.76 -3.02
C ARG A 18 -7.63 -7.23 -2.64
N GLN A 19 -7.86 -8.13 -3.60
CA GLN A 19 -7.82 -9.58 -3.37
C GLN A 19 -6.43 -10.04 -2.93
N THR A 20 -5.36 -9.51 -3.54
CA THR A 20 -3.98 -9.79 -3.14
C THR A 20 -3.72 -9.40 -1.70
N LEU A 21 -4.09 -8.18 -1.29
CA LEU A 21 -3.95 -7.71 0.09
C LEU A 21 -4.74 -8.55 1.09
N MET A 22 -5.95 -8.97 0.74
CA MET A 22 -6.77 -9.83 1.60
C MET A 22 -6.15 -11.22 1.77
N ARG A 23 -5.57 -11.78 0.70
CA ARG A 23 -4.87 -13.07 0.77
C ARG A 23 -3.65 -12.98 1.69
N ILE A 24 -2.79 -11.98 1.50
CA ILE A 24 -1.64 -11.75 2.38
C ILE A 24 -2.10 -11.59 3.84
N MET A 25 -3.17 -10.83 4.10
CA MET A 25 -3.74 -10.69 5.43
C MET A 25 -4.13 -12.06 6.05
N HIS A 26 -4.72 -12.96 5.27
CA HIS A 26 -5.11 -14.29 5.75
C HIS A 26 -3.88 -15.17 6.05
N ASP A 27 -2.86 -15.11 5.19
CA ASP A 27 -1.60 -15.82 5.41
C ASP A 27 -0.92 -15.32 6.69
N GLU A 28 -0.80 -14.00 6.88
CA GLU A 28 -0.28 -13.36 8.09
C GLU A 28 -1.01 -13.81 9.37
N LYS A 29 -2.34 -13.92 9.30
CA LYS A 29 -3.13 -14.39 10.43
C LYS A 29 -2.80 -15.84 10.78
N ARG A 30 -2.59 -16.68 9.76
CA ARG A 30 -2.15 -18.07 9.96
C ARG A 30 -0.75 -18.14 10.54
N HIS A 31 0.21 -17.33 10.03
CA HIS A 31 1.57 -17.23 10.57
C HIS A 31 1.55 -16.86 12.06
N CYS A 32 0.76 -15.84 12.44
CA CYS A 32 0.58 -15.50 13.86
C CYS A 32 0.08 -16.68 14.69
N ALA A 33 -0.92 -17.41 14.24
CA ALA A 33 -1.47 -18.55 14.99
C ALA A 33 -0.43 -19.67 15.17
N ILE A 34 0.38 -19.96 14.15
CA ILE A 34 1.47 -20.94 14.23
C ILE A 34 2.51 -20.48 15.26
N LEU A 35 2.94 -19.21 15.18
CA LEU A 35 3.91 -18.64 16.10
C LEU A 35 3.40 -18.59 17.54
N GLU A 36 2.13 -18.24 17.77
CA GLU A 36 1.49 -18.28 19.09
C GLU A 36 1.49 -19.69 19.67
N SER A 37 1.14 -20.69 18.87
CA SER A 37 1.11 -22.10 19.31
C SER A 37 2.50 -22.60 19.70
N ARG A 38 3.56 -22.11 19.07
CA ARG A 38 4.95 -22.53 19.33
C ARG A 38 5.60 -21.76 20.48
N THR A 39 5.29 -20.48 20.61
CA THR A 39 5.91 -19.61 21.61
C THR A 39 5.13 -19.52 22.92
N GLY A 40 3.84 -19.91 22.91
CA GLY A 40 2.92 -19.73 24.03
C GLY A 40 2.62 -18.26 24.35
N ARG A 41 2.98 -17.33 23.44
CA ARG A 41 2.76 -15.89 23.61
C ARG A 41 1.67 -15.42 22.66
N GLU A 42 0.68 -14.71 23.18
CA GLU A 42 -0.34 -14.05 22.40
C GLU A 42 0.26 -12.87 21.63
N MET A 43 0.03 -12.83 20.30
CA MET A 43 0.51 -11.78 19.42
C MET A 43 -0.60 -10.75 19.16
N ALA A 44 -0.88 -9.91 20.15
CA ALA A 44 -1.82 -8.82 19.99
C ALA A 44 -1.26 -7.75 19.02
N PRO A 45 -2.11 -7.18 18.14
CA PRO A 45 -1.69 -6.09 17.28
C PRO A 45 -1.31 -4.86 18.11
N ASP A 46 -0.16 -4.25 17.80
CA ASP A 46 0.26 -2.99 18.44
C ASP A 46 -0.60 -1.83 17.89
N PRO A 47 -1.48 -1.23 18.70
CA PRO A 47 -2.37 -0.17 18.24
C PRO A 47 -1.63 1.10 17.79
N LYS A 48 -0.46 1.39 18.37
CA LYS A 48 0.38 2.54 17.97
C LYS A 48 0.94 2.34 16.58
N ARG A 49 1.38 1.14 16.28
CA ARG A 49 1.90 0.75 14.96
C ARG A 49 0.82 0.83 13.90
N VAL A 50 -0.36 0.30 14.18
CA VAL A 50 -1.51 0.38 13.28
C VAL A 50 -1.90 1.84 13.03
N PHE A 51 -2.01 2.66 14.08
CA PHE A 51 -2.32 4.07 13.97
C PHE A 51 -1.29 4.83 13.11
N TRP A 52 0.00 4.55 13.29
CA TRP A 52 1.08 5.15 12.51
C TRP A 52 0.98 4.80 11.02
N TYR A 53 0.76 3.52 10.69
CA TYR A 53 0.59 3.10 9.30
C TYR A 53 -0.66 3.71 8.65
N VAL A 54 -1.77 3.78 9.37
CA VAL A 54 -3.01 4.42 8.87
C VAL A 54 -2.81 5.93 8.66
N GLY A 55 -2.06 6.59 9.55
CA GLY A 55 -1.69 8.00 9.40
C GLY A 55 -0.86 8.26 8.14
N ILE A 56 0.20 7.47 7.94
CA ILE A 56 1.04 7.56 6.74
C ILE A 56 0.24 7.26 5.48
N MET A 57 -0.63 6.26 5.51
CA MET A 57 -1.49 5.90 4.39
C MET A 57 -2.35 7.07 3.91
N ARG A 58 -2.86 7.89 4.85
CA ARG A 58 -3.66 9.08 4.54
C ARG A 58 -2.85 10.23 3.96
N VAL A 59 -1.58 10.36 4.36
CA VAL A 59 -0.71 11.49 3.95
C VAL A 59 0.10 11.15 2.71
N LEU A 60 0.74 9.99 2.69
CA LEU A 60 1.67 9.57 1.62
C LEU A 60 1.06 8.54 0.66
N GLY A 61 -0.18 8.12 0.92
CA GLY A 61 -0.90 7.15 0.11
C GLY A 61 -0.56 5.68 0.40
N PRO A 62 -1.40 4.75 -0.10
CA PRO A 62 -1.26 3.32 0.16
C PRO A 62 0.02 2.72 -0.43
N ALA A 63 0.49 3.20 -1.58
CA ALA A 63 1.71 2.72 -2.23
C ALA A 63 2.96 2.86 -1.34
N PHE A 64 3.05 3.94 -0.56
CA PHE A 64 4.15 4.13 0.36
C PHE A 64 4.13 3.12 1.51
N VAL A 65 2.95 2.86 2.07
CA VAL A 65 2.78 1.88 3.15
C VAL A 65 3.12 0.47 2.67
N VAL A 66 2.63 0.08 1.48
CA VAL A 66 2.94 -1.22 0.87
C VAL A 66 4.45 -1.40 0.71
N ARG A 67 5.16 -0.38 0.24
CA ARG A 67 6.62 -0.42 0.11
C ARG A 67 7.34 -0.53 1.47
N GLN A 68 6.82 0.15 2.49
CA GLN A 68 7.38 0.04 3.84
C GLN A 68 7.18 -1.36 4.44
N MET A 69 6.03 -1.98 4.16
CA MET A 69 5.73 -3.34 4.59
C MET A 69 6.61 -4.37 3.87
N GLU A 70 6.82 -4.23 2.55
CA GLU A 70 7.78 -5.02 1.77
C GLU A 70 9.18 -5.02 2.41
N SER A 71 9.65 -3.86 2.82
CA SER A 71 10.95 -3.73 3.48
C SER A 71 11.01 -4.46 4.82
N CYS A 72 9.90 -4.50 5.57
CA CYS A 72 9.81 -5.25 6.82
C CYS A 72 9.83 -6.77 6.59
N GLU A 73 9.14 -7.27 5.57
CA GLU A 73 9.06 -8.69 5.25
C GLU A 73 10.41 -9.26 4.81
N LYS A 74 11.16 -8.54 3.97
CA LYS A 74 12.54 -8.93 3.60
C LYS A 74 13.47 -9.09 4.81
N GLY A 75 13.29 -8.30 5.86
CA GLY A 75 14.02 -8.44 7.11
C GLY A 75 13.63 -9.70 7.91
N THR A 76 12.37 -10.08 7.82
CA THR A 76 11.79 -11.22 8.55
C THR A 76 12.19 -12.56 7.91
N GLU A 77 12.26 -12.63 6.58
CA GLU A 77 12.74 -13.81 5.82
C GLU A 77 14.12 -14.27 6.32
N ALA A 78 15.06 -13.32 6.47
CA ALA A 78 16.40 -13.62 6.97
C ALA A 78 16.39 -14.17 8.40
N GLY A 79 15.45 -13.72 9.25
CA GLY A 79 15.28 -14.22 10.60
C GLY A 79 14.77 -15.67 10.65
N TYR A 80 13.74 -15.98 9.86
CA TYR A 80 13.18 -17.34 9.82
C TYR A 80 14.16 -18.38 9.28
N SER A 81 14.97 -18.03 8.29
CA SER A 81 15.99 -18.94 7.74
C SER A 81 17.08 -19.33 8.73
N LEU A 82 17.33 -18.51 9.75
CA LEU A 82 18.32 -18.78 10.80
C LEU A 82 17.78 -19.67 11.95
N TYR A 83 16.46 -19.66 12.16
CA TYR A 83 15.81 -20.38 13.27
C TYR A 83 14.92 -21.54 12.82
N ALA A 84 14.93 -21.89 11.53
CA ALA A 84 14.01 -22.85 10.92
C ALA A 84 14.40 -24.31 11.24
N GLU A 85 14.12 -24.77 12.45
CA GLU A 85 13.97 -26.20 12.76
C GLU A 85 12.47 -26.56 12.64
N GLY A 86 12.03 -26.91 11.44
CA GLY A 86 10.67 -27.41 11.19
C GLY A 86 10.13 -27.04 9.81
N GLU A 87 9.38 -27.94 9.23
CA GLU A 87 8.77 -27.81 7.90
C GLU A 87 7.82 -26.60 7.81
N GLU A 88 7.12 -26.29 8.90
CA GLU A 88 6.21 -25.15 9.02
C GLU A 88 6.93 -23.80 8.87
N PHE A 89 8.14 -23.66 9.44
CA PHE A 89 8.91 -22.41 9.32
C PHE A 89 9.49 -22.21 7.94
N ILE A 90 9.87 -23.30 7.26
CA ILE A 90 10.31 -23.26 5.86
C ILE A 90 9.16 -22.78 4.97
N GLN A 91 7.95 -23.27 5.24
CA GLN A 91 6.76 -22.82 4.52
C GLN A 91 6.49 -21.33 4.76
N ILE A 92 6.48 -20.86 6.01
CA ILE A 92 6.32 -19.44 6.35
C ILE A 92 7.37 -18.61 5.62
N ALA A 93 8.65 -18.97 5.67
CA ALA A 93 9.71 -18.22 4.98
C ALA A 93 9.49 -18.13 3.47
N SER A 94 9.02 -19.20 2.83
CA SER A 94 8.71 -19.20 1.41
C SER A 94 7.50 -18.32 1.06
N GLU A 95 6.51 -18.27 1.94
CA GLU A 95 5.34 -17.41 1.80
C GLU A 95 5.69 -15.93 2.01
N GLU A 96 6.53 -15.60 3.01
CA GLU A 96 7.05 -14.25 3.23
C GLU A 96 7.82 -13.72 2.03
N LYS A 97 8.66 -14.56 1.41
CA LYS A 97 9.34 -14.19 0.18
C LYS A 97 8.36 -13.86 -0.94
N ARG A 98 7.34 -14.70 -1.13
CA ARG A 98 6.29 -14.46 -2.13
C ARG A 98 5.53 -13.17 -1.84
N HIS A 99 5.17 -12.92 -0.57
CA HIS A 99 4.51 -11.67 -0.16
C HIS A 99 5.36 -10.45 -0.49
N GLY A 100 6.67 -10.50 -0.23
CA GLY A 100 7.58 -9.41 -0.59
C GLY A 100 7.61 -9.11 -2.09
N GLU A 101 7.62 -10.14 -2.95
CA GLU A 101 7.57 -9.98 -4.41
C GLU A 101 6.22 -9.40 -4.86
N GLU A 102 5.11 -9.88 -4.31
CA GLU A 102 3.76 -9.39 -4.60
C GLU A 102 3.57 -7.95 -4.16
N LEU A 103 4.06 -7.58 -2.98
CA LEU A 103 4.02 -6.20 -2.47
C LEU A 103 4.86 -5.25 -3.33
N THR A 104 6.01 -5.69 -3.81
CA THR A 104 6.83 -4.92 -4.75
C THR A 104 6.05 -4.60 -6.03
N ASN A 105 5.41 -5.60 -6.62
CA ASN A 105 4.59 -5.43 -7.81
C ASN A 105 3.36 -4.54 -7.55
N LEU A 106 2.71 -4.75 -6.41
CA LEU A 106 1.55 -3.98 -5.98
C LEU A 106 1.90 -2.49 -5.78
N ALA A 107 3.00 -2.19 -5.09
CA ALA A 107 3.49 -0.82 -4.90
C ALA A 107 3.80 -0.13 -6.22
N GLY A 108 4.41 -0.85 -7.18
CA GLY A 108 4.67 -0.36 -8.53
C GLY A 108 3.38 -0.01 -9.29
N ALA A 109 2.40 -0.91 -9.27
CA ALA A 109 1.10 -0.71 -9.92
C ALA A 109 0.31 0.46 -9.30
N MET A 110 0.29 0.57 -7.97
CA MET A 110 -0.34 1.68 -7.26
C MET A 110 0.31 3.02 -7.59
N ARG A 111 1.65 3.06 -7.66
CA ARG A 111 2.39 4.28 -8.04
C ARG A 111 2.06 4.73 -9.45
N LEU A 112 2.01 3.81 -10.42
CA LEU A 112 1.65 4.11 -11.81
C LEU A 112 0.22 4.65 -11.90
N SER A 113 -0.73 4.04 -11.21
CA SER A 113 -2.12 4.50 -11.15
C SER A 113 -2.23 5.92 -10.58
N TYR A 114 -1.50 6.21 -9.50
CA TYR A 114 -1.46 7.54 -8.91
C TYR A 114 -0.85 8.58 -9.86
N MET A 115 0.29 8.27 -10.50
CA MET A 115 0.94 9.15 -11.46
C MET A 115 0.03 9.47 -12.65
N SER A 116 -0.69 8.48 -13.19
CA SER A 116 -1.65 8.70 -14.26
C SER A 116 -2.74 9.69 -13.87
N SER A 117 -3.29 9.56 -12.64
CA SER A 117 -4.31 10.47 -12.12
C SER A 117 -3.78 11.90 -11.96
N VAL A 118 -2.53 12.06 -11.49
CA VAL A 118 -1.89 13.37 -11.36
C VAL A 118 -1.66 14.02 -12.72
N ILE A 119 -1.18 13.26 -13.70
CA ILE A 119 -0.93 13.77 -15.07
C ILE A 119 -2.24 14.21 -15.71
N LEU A 120 -3.31 13.41 -15.60
CA LEU A 120 -4.62 13.78 -16.13
C LEU A 120 -5.16 15.04 -15.48
N GLY A 121 -5.12 15.15 -14.14
CA GLY A 121 -5.58 16.34 -13.43
C GLY A 121 -4.76 17.58 -13.76
N LEU A 122 -3.45 17.44 -13.95
CA LEU A 122 -2.59 18.56 -14.39
C LEU A 122 -2.93 19.01 -15.81
N ASN A 123 -3.19 18.06 -16.72
CA ASN A 123 -3.59 18.37 -18.09
C ASN A 123 -4.91 19.12 -18.13
N ASP A 124 -5.92 18.71 -17.37
CA ASP A 124 -7.20 19.39 -17.27
C ASP A 124 -7.03 20.81 -16.72
N ALA A 125 -6.24 20.98 -15.66
CA ALA A 125 -5.94 22.30 -15.10
C ALA A 125 -5.24 23.22 -16.10
N LEU A 126 -4.32 22.70 -16.91
CA LEU A 126 -3.65 23.47 -17.97
C LEU A 126 -4.62 23.90 -19.08
N VAL A 127 -5.54 23.02 -19.48
CA VAL A 127 -6.56 23.35 -20.52
C VAL A 127 -7.50 24.44 -20.01
N GLU A 128 -8.00 24.28 -18.75
CA GLU A 128 -8.87 25.31 -18.14
C GLU A 128 -8.16 26.65 -18.01
N PHE A 129 -6.90 26.66 -17.55
CA PHE A 129 -6.11 27.88 -17.42
C PHE A 129 -5.87 28.57 -18.79
N THR A 130 -5.52 27.78 -19.81
CA THR A 130 -5.31 28.29 -21.16
C THR A 130 -6.60 28.86 -21.74
N GLY A 131 -7.75 28.21 -21.53
CA GLY A 131 -9.06 28.67 -21.95
C GLY A 131 -9.45 29.98 -21.25
N ALA A 132 -9.19 30.09 -19.95
CA ALA A 132 -9.44 31.31 -19.19
C ALA A 132 -8.58 32.49 -19.72
N LEU A 133 -7.28 32.26 -19.92
CA LEU A 133 -6.39 33.29 -20.50
C LEU A 133 -6.85 33.71 -21.88
N ALA A 134 -7.21 32.80 -22.78
CA ALA A 134 -7.73 33.12 -24.12
C ALA A 134 -9.03 33.92 -24.01
N GLY A 135 -9.93 33.54 -23.10
CA GLY A 135 -11.16 34.29 -22.85
C GLY A 135 -10.91 35.72 -22.39
N PHE A 136 -9.96 35.95 -21.49
CA PHE A 136 -9.61 37.31 -21.05
C PHE A 136 -8.93 38.13 -22.15
N THR A 137 -8.10 37.53 -22.98
CA THR A 137 -7.41 38.27 -24.07
C THR A 137 -8.32 38.59 -25.24
N LEU A 138 -9.35 37.78 -25.48
CA LEU A 138 -10.30 37.98 -26.58
C LEU A 138 -11.56 38.74 -26.14
N ALA A 139 -11.75 38.96 -24.82
CA ALA A 139 -12.89 39.75 -24.34
C ALA A 139 -12.79 41.19 -24.86
N PRO A 140 -13.82 41.73 -25.55
CA PRO A 140 -13.79 43.09 -26.01
C PRO A 140 -13.79 44.05 -24.83
N VAL A 141 -12.77 44.89 -24.73
CA VAL A 141 -12.74 45.97 -23.75
C VAL A 141 -13.72 47.05 -24.24
N SER A 142 -14.95 47.02 -23.73
CA SER A 142 -15.95 48.07 -23.97
C SER A 142 -15.55 49.28 -23.15
N TYR A 143 -14.92 50.26 -23.79
CA TYR A 143 -14.77 51.62 -23.25
C TYR A 143 -16.09 52.34 -23.42
N THR A 144 -16.91 52.37 -22.37
CA THR A 144 -18.00 53.33 -22.27
C THR A 144 -17.40 54.71 -21.97
N HIS A 145 -17.47 55.60 -22.94
CA HIS A 145 -17.22 57.03 -22.77
C HIS A 145 -18.42 57.70 -22.12
#